data_2b2ba70a5aa8e4b70017d4aef61c279a
#
_entry.id   2b2ba70a5aa8e4b70017d4aef61c279a
#
_cell.length_a   1.000
_cell.length_b   1.000
_cell.length_c   1.000
_cell.angle_alpha   90.00
_cell.angle_beta   90.00
_cell.angle_gamma   90.00
#
_symmetry.space_group_name_H-M   'P 1'
#
loop_
_entity.id
_entity.type
_entity.pdbx_description
1 polymer ?
#
loop_
_entity_poly.entity_id
_entity_poly.type
_entity_poly.pdbx_seq_one_letter_code
_entity_poly.pdbx_strand_id
1 'polypeptide(L)'
;CNILGGKLVSVPMVYQDKQLQFDVEGILGAVTERTKIIVVANPNNPTGNFMEAGDFVRIAETGIPFIVDEAYIEYAGLGMSQVHLTEKYKNVLVTRTLSKAYGLAGMRFGYALGDKEVIGQISGALLPWNVGTIPMWAALAALEDVEGLQERVEFNNSEVKYIEETLGDIAGLTIFHSHANYILLDGKGTGKKGQDMVNYAQERGLIFRPETEKYGSEGFWRLTIGSKEENRMAVQVIREFYTS
;
A
#
# COMPACT_ATOMS: atom_id res chain seq x y z
N CYS A 1 -12.15 10.47 8.96
CA CYS A 1 -12.92 11.67 8.51
C CYS A 1 -14.24 11.80 9.27
N ASN A 2 -15.09 10.78 9.32
CA ASN A 2 -16.44 10.87 9.90
C ASN A 2 -16.45 11.28 11.38
N ILE A 3 -15.48 10.82 12.19
CA ILE A 3 -15.37 11.16 13.62
C ILE A 3 -15.20 12.67 13.84
N LEU A 4 -14.52 13.35 12.90
CA LEU A 4 -14.28 14.79 12.96
C LEU A 4 -15.26 15.60 12.08
N GLY A 5 -16.36 14.99 11.62
CA GLY A 5 -17.36 15.64 10.77
C GLY A 5 -16.90 15.91 9.33
N GLY A 6 -15.76 15.34 8.92
CA GLY A 6 -15.27 15.46 7.54
C GLY A 6 -15.97 14.48 6.60
N LYS A 7 -16.25 14.92 5.36
CA LYS A 7 -16.75 14.06 4.30
C LYS A 7 -15.57 13.47 3.52
N LEU A 8 -15.51 12.13 3.43
CA LEU A 8 -14.59 11.45 2.53
C LEU A 8 -15.11 11.53 1.09
N VAL A 9 -14.26 11.99 0.18
CA VAL A 9 -14.47 11.89 -1.27
C VAL A 9 -13.44 10.92 -1.81
N SER A 10 -13.88 9.76 -2.25
CA SER A 10 -13.01 8.74 -2.85
C SER A 10 -13.01 8.92 -4.36
N VAL A 11 -11.82 8.99 -4.95
CA VAL A 11 -11.63 8.97 -6.41
C VAL A 11 -11.22 7.54 -6.77
N PRO A 12 -12.05 6.82 -7.55
CA PRO A 12 -11.73 5.45 -7.96
C PRO A 12 -10.49 5.43 -8.87
N MET A 13 -9.70 4.36 -8.78
CA MET A 13 -8.68 4.10 -9.78
C MET A 13 -9.32 3.70 -11.11
N VAL A 14 -8.67 4.01 -12.22
CA VAL A 14 -9.09 3.59 -13.56
C VAL A 14 -8.55 2.18 -13.81
N TYR A 15 -9.44 1.24 -14.16
CA TYR A 15 -9.08 -0.11 -14.57
C TYR A 15 -9.11 -0.18 -16.10
N GLN A 16 -7.93 -0.16 -16.72
CA GLN A 16 -7.77 -0.21 -18.16
C GLN A 16 -6.61 -1.16 -18.51
N ASP A 17 -6.76 -1.95 -19.58
CA ASP A 17 -5.74 -2.85 -20.09
C ASP A 17 -5.16 -3.81 -19.03
N LYS A 18 -6.01 -4.31 -18.14
CA LYS A 18 -5.66 -5.13 -16.98
C LYS A 18 -4.70 -4.46 -16.00
N GLN A 19 -4.70 -3.14 -15.96
CA GLN A 19 -3.94 -2.34 -15.01
C GLN A 19 -4.86 -1.40 -14.23
N LEU A 20 -4.52 -1.15 -12.99
CA LEU A 20 -5.15 -0.15 -12.14
C LEU A 20 -4.25 1.09 -12.12
N GLN A 21 -4.78 2.24 -12.51
CA GLN A 21 -4.05 3.50 -12.57
C GLN A 21 -4.72 4.55 -11.69
N PHE A 22 -3.93 5.46 -11.13
CA PHE A 22 -4.46 6.61 -10.41
C PHE A 22 -5.20 7.54 -11.39
N ASP A 23 -6.42 7.94 -11.04
CA ASP A 23 -7.17 8.97 -11.75
C ASP A 23 -6.79 10.35 -11.20
N VAL A 24 -5.68 10.86 -11.67
CA VAL A 24 -5.15 12.17 -11.20
C VAL A 24 -6.08 13.31 -11.62
N GLU A 25 -6.65 13.25 -12.82
CA GLU A 25 -7.64 14.24 -13.26
C GLU A 25 -8.90 14.22 -12.37
N GLY A 26 -9.35 13.03 -11.99
CA GLY A 26 -10.43 12.86 -11.03
C GLY A 26 -10.08 13.40 -9.64
N ILE A 27 -8.82 13.20 -9.17
CA ILE A 27 -8.36 13.78 -7.90
C ILE A 27 -8.39 15.30 -7.96
N LEU A 28 -7.81 15.89 -9.01
CA LEU A 28 -7.77 17.35 -9.17
C LEU A 28 -9.17 17.93 -9.36
N GLY A 29 -10.03 17.27 -10.13
CA GLY A 29 -11.41 17.67 -10.36
C GLY A 29 -12.30 17.58 -9.12
N ALA A 30 -11.94 16.73 -8.14
CA ALA A 30 -12.64 16.60 -6.87
C ALA A 30 -12.26 17.69 -5.85
N VAL A 31 -11.21 18.48 -6.12
CA VAL A 31 -10.77 19.58 -5.24
C VAL A 31 -11.79 20.72 -5.27
N THR A 32 -12.17 21.22 -4.10
CA THR A 32 -13.05 22.36 -3.91
C THR A 32 -12.51 23.25 -2.79
N GLU A 33 -13.08 24.43 -2.60
CA GLU A 33 -12.77 25.33 -1.47
C GLU A 33 -12.97 24.68 -0.09
N ARG A 34 -13.77 23.61 -0.02
CA ARG A 34 -14.00 22.83 1.19
C ARG A 34 -13.00 21.69 1.39
N THR A 35 -12.16 21.39 0.39
CA THR A 35 -11.15 20.33 0.50
C THR A 35 -10.11 20.73 1.54
N LYS A 36 -9.92 19.89 2.55
CA LYS A 36 -9.00 20.15 3.67
C LYS A 36 -7.70 19.37 3.59
N ILE A 37 -7.74 18.22 2.88
CA ILE A 37 -6.60 17.33 2.77
C ILE A 37 -6.78 16.40 1.57
N ILE A 38 -5.68 16.11 0.89
CA ILE A 38 -5.58 15.04 -0.11
C ILE A 38 -4.67 13.96 0.46
N VAL A 39 -5.04 12.69 0.31
CA VAL A 39 -4.24 11.56 0.80
C VAL A 39 -4.06 10.55 -0.31
N VAL A 40 -2.81 10.19 -0.58
CA VAL A 40 -2.44 9.15 -1.56
C VAL A 40 -1.48 8.17 -0.90
N ALA A 41 -1.77 6.88 -0.96
CA ALA A 41 -0.83 5.83 -0.58
C ALA A 41 0.05 5.47 -1.78
N ASN A 42 1.37 5.44 -1.59
CA ASN A 42 2.35 5.19 -2.67
C ASN A 42 3.60 4.46 -2.15
N PRO A 43 3.74 3.15 -2.36
CA PRO A 43 2.86 2.24 -3.12
C PRO A 43 1.44 2.14 -2.57
N ASN A 44 0.47 2.02 -3.49
CA ASN A 44 -0.94 1.99 -3.08
C ASN A 44 -1.36 0.64 -2.47
N ASN A 45 -2.20 0.70 -1.46
CA ASN A 45 -2.83 -0.47 -0.86
C ASN A 45 -4.32 -0.52 -1.24
N PRO A 46 -4.77 -1.58 -1.95
CA PRO A 46 -4.15 -2.91 -2.11
C PRO A 46 -3.51 -3.18 -3.49
N THR A 47 -3.38 -2.23 -4.37
CA THR A 47 -2.98 -2.45 -5.76
C THR A 47 -1.47 -2.66 -5.95
N GLY A 48 -0.65 -2.17 -5.01
CA GLY A 48 0.82 -2.31 -5.03
C GLY A 48 1.54 -1.42 -6.04
N ASN A 49 0.81 -0.64 -6.84
CA ASN A 49 1.36 0.23 -7.87
C ASN A 49 1.72 1.64 -7.36
N PHE A 50 2.38 2.40 -8.23
CA PHE A 50 2.78 3.78 -8.01
C PHE A 50 1.96 4.77 -8.81
N MET A 51 1.87 6.00 -8.29
CA MET A 51 1.54 7.19 -9.06
C MET A 51 2.79 7.74 -9.75
N GLU A 52 2.65 8.29 -10.94
CA GLU A 52 3.75 8.92 -11.68
C GLU A 52 4.30 10.15 -10.94
N ALA A 53 5.63 10.34 -10.99
CA ALA A 53 6.30 11.41 -10.24
C ALA A 53 5.77 12.81 -10.57
N GLY A 54 5.44 13.07 -11.83
CA GLY A 54 4.88 14.35 -12.28
C GLY A 54 3.50 14.65 -11.68
N ASP A 55 2.71 13.63 -11.38
CA ASP A 55 1.37 13.78 -10.84
C ASP A 55 1.37 14.20 -9.37
N PHE A 56 2.38 13.77 -8.59
CA PHE A 56 2.58 14.29 -7.24
C PHE A 56 2.83 15.80 -7.23
N VAL A 57 3.60 16.29 -8.20
CA VAL A 57 3.87 17.73 -8.37
C VAL A 57 2.56 18.48 -8.66
N ARG A 58 1.75 17.98 -9.59
CA ARG A 58 0.45 18.58 -9.94
C ARG A 58 -0.50 18.67 -8.73
N ILE A 59 -0.54 17.62 -7.90
CA ILE A 59 -1.35 17.62 -6.67
C ILE A 59 -0.76 18.60 -5.65
N ALA A 60 0.55 18.63 -5.46
CA ALA A 60 1.22 19.55 -4.52
C ALA A 60 0.97 21.02 -4.90
N GLU A 61 0.93 21.35 -6.20
CA GLU A 61 0.66 22.69 -6.73
C GLU A 61 -0.75 23.21 -6.45
N THR A 62 -1.70 22.34 -6.03
CA THR A 62 -3.02 22.79 -5.56
C THR A 62 -2.96 23.61 -4.27
N GLY A 63 -1.84 23.53 -3.53
CA GLY A 63 -1.68 24.17 -2.21
C GLY A 63 -2.49 23.53 -1.09
N ILE A 64 -3.33 22.52 -1.38
CA ILE A 64 -4.08 21.77 -0.37
C ILE A 64 -3.11 20.88 0.42
N PRO A 65 -3.24 20.75 1.75
CA PRO A 65 -2.46 19.78 2.52
C PRO A 65 -2.51 18.39 1.88
N PHE A 66 -1.33 17.86 1.52
CA PHE A 66 -1.19 16.64 0.75
C PHE A 66 -0.34 15.62 1.52
N ILE A 67 -0.96 14.50 1.93
CA ILE A 67 -0.26 13.38 2.56
C ILE A 67 0.06 12.32 1.52
N VAL A 68 1.34 12.00 1.41
CA VAL A 68 1.85 10.83 0.68
C VAL A 68 2.17 9.75 1.70
N ASP A 69 1.37 8.70 1.74
CA ASP A 69 1.58 7.57 2.65
C ASP A 69 2.51 6.54 2.00
N GLU A 70 3.76 6.55 2.45
CA GLU A 70 4.84 5.68 1.98
C GLU A 70 5.03 4.46 2.89
N ALA A 71 3.96 3.88 3.42
CA ALA A 71 4.05 2.73 4.33
C ALA A 71 4.75 1.49 3.74
N TYR A 72 4.92 1.42 2.43
CA TYR A 72 5.53 0.28 1.71
C TYR A 72 6.76 0.68 0.88
N ILE A 73 7.26 1.89 1.03
CA ILE A 73 8.29 2.46 0.15
C ILE A 73 9.61 1.68 0.16
N GLU A 74 9.95 1.00 1.25
CA GLU A 74 11.16 0.23 1.37
C GLU A 74 11.20 -0.92 0.34
N TYR A 75 10.05 -1.56 0.06
CA TYR A 75 9.95 -2.64 -0.94
C TYR A 75 10.16 -2.16 -2.37
N ALA A 76 9.84 -0.92 -2.62
CA ALA A 76 9.99 -0.25 -3.90
C ALA A 76 11.40 0.31 -4.14
N GLY A 77 12.11 0.55 -3.04
CA GLY A 77 13.36 1.28 -3.00
C GLY A 77 13.18 2.75 -2.69
N LEU A 78 13.99 3.26 -1.78
CA LEU A 78 13.89 4.64 -1.28
C LEU A 78 14.08 5.72 -2.36
N GLY A 79 14.68 5.39 -3.50
CA GLY A 79 14.79 6.28 -4.66
C GLY A 79 13.43 6.64 -5.29
N MET A 80 12.37 5.86 -5.01
CA MET A 80 11.01 6.13 -5.45
C MET A 80 10.21 7.04 -4.51
N SER A 81 10.81 7.44 -3.38
CA SER A 81 10.17 8.30 -2.38
C SER A 81 9.90 9.71 -2.91
N GLN A 82 8.77 10.26 -2.49
CA GLN A 82 8.38 11.64 -2.76
C GLN A 82 8.84 12.62 -1.67
N VAL A 83 9.71 12.19 -0.75
CA VAL A 83 10.18 13.04 0.35
C VAL A 83 10.84 14.34 -0.13
N HIS A 84 11.50 14.32 -1.29
CA HIS A 84 12.12 15.51 -1.89
C HIS A 84 11.11 16.64 -2.17
N LEU A 85 9.83 16.34 -2.34
CA LEU A 85 8.78 17.35 -2.53
C LEU A 85 8.57 18.20 -1.28
N THR A 86 8.87 17.68 -0.09
CA THR A 86 8.71 18.44 1.18
C THR A 86 9.66 19.62 1.28
N GLU A 87 10.77 19.62 0.53
CA GLU A 87 11.70 20.75 0.47
C GLU A 87 11.14 21.91 -0.36
N LYS A 88 10.33 21.60 -1.38
CA LYS A 88 9.76 22.57 -2.31
C LYS A 88 8.34 23.00 -1.96
N TYR A 89 7.52 22.09 -1.44
CA TYR A 89 6.10 22.28 -1.20
C TYR A 89 5.78 22.11 0.29
N LYS A 90 5.50 23.23 0.99
CA LYS A 90 5.19 23.24 2.43
C LYS A 90 3.91 22.46 2.80
N ASN A 91 3.01 22.29 1.84
CA ASN A 91 1.76 21.55 2.02
C ASN A 91 1.92 20.03 1.86
N VAL A 92 3.11 19.53 1.50
CA VAL A 92 3.37 18.08 1.36
C VAL A 92 3.88 17.49 2.67
N LEU A 93 3.27 16.38 3.06
CA LEU A 93 3.67 15.56 4.21
C LEU A 93 3.87 14.11 3.74
N VAL A 94 5.03 13.55 3.98
CA VAL A 94 5.30 12.13 3.72
C VAL A 94 5.22 11.36 5.03
N THR A 95 4.44 10.28 5.06
CA THR A 95 4.33 9.41 6.24
C THR A 95 4.96 8.05 5.98
N ARG A 96 5.64 7.49 6.98
CA ARG A 96 6.29 6.17 6.94
C ARG A 96 6.04 5.39 8.22
N THR A 97 6.23 4.10 8.17
CA THR A 97 6.01 3.20 9.30
C THR A 97 7.09 2.12 9.39
N LEU A 98 7.40 1.70 10.61
CA LEU A 98 8.24 0.53 10.83
C LEU A 98 7.42 -0.78 10.91
N SER A 99 6.12 -0.71 10.67
CA SER A 99 5.20 -1.85 10.77
C SER A 99 5.32 -2.86 9.64
N LYS A 100 5.98 -2.52 8.51
CA LYS A 100 6.03 -3.33 7.28
C LYS A 100 7.43 -3.93 7.07
N ALA A 101 8.26 -3.34 6.24
CA ALA A 101 9.58 -3.89 5.90
C ALA A 101 10.50 -4.09 7.12
N TYR A 102 10.34 -3.28 8.14
CA TYR A 102 11.08 -3.42 9.40
C TYR A 102 10.51 -4.49 10.36
N GLY A 103 9.34 -5.08 10.07
CA GLY A 103 8.76 -6.15 10.89
C GLY A 103 8.22 -5.73 12.26
N LEU A 104 8.10 -4.43 12.55
CA LEU A 104 7.77 -3.90 13.88
C LEU A 104 6.28 -3.49 14.02
N ALA A 105 5.35 -4.22 13.40
CA ALA A 105 3.93 -3.88 13.42
C ALA A 105 3.36 -3.75 14.85
N GLY A 106 3.80 -4.61 15.78
CA GLY A 106 3.37 -4.59 17.19
C GLY A 106 3.89 -3.40 17.99
N MET A 107 4.97 -2.74 17.55
CA MET A 107 5.58 -1.62 18.26
C MET A 107 4.85 -0.29 18.02
N ARG A 108 3.95 -0.22 17.06
CA ARG A 108 3.15 0.98 16.77
C ARG A 108 3.97 2.23 16.52
N PHE A 109 5.05 2.12 15.74
CA PHE A 109 5.95 3.23 15.41
C PHE A 109 5.81 3.63 13.96
N GLY A 110 5.69 4.93 13.74
CA GLY A 110 5.73 5.59 12.44
C GLY A 110 6.23 7.02 12.58
N TYR A 111 6.52 7.66 11.49
CA TYR A 111 7.01 9.03 11.48
C TYR A 111 6.51 9.78 10.24
N ALA A 112 6.58 11.10 10.31
CA ALA A 112 6.23 11.98 9.22
C ALA A 112 7.38 12.95 8.93
N LEU A 113 7.53 13.31 7.65
CA LEU A 113 8.51 14.22 7.10
C LEU A 113 7.76 15.34 6.37
N GLY A 114 8.13 16.59 6.63
CA GLY A 114 7.46 17.73 6.02
C GLY A 114 8.00 19.06 6.52
N ASP A 115 7.35 20.16 6.13
CA ASP A 115 7.71 21.51 6.57
C ASP A 115 7.66 21.63 8.09
N LYS A 116 8.63 22.36 8.66
CA LYS A 116 8.80 22.55 10.11
C LYS A 116 7.55 23.10 10.81
N GLU A 117 6.84 24.02 10.16
CA GLU A 117 5.64 24.65 10.75
C GLU A 117 4.49 23.63 10.79
N VAL A 118 4.30 22.84 9.72
CA VAL A 118 3.29 21.79 9.67
C VAL A 118 3.58 20.69 10.69
N ILE A 119 4.82 20.22 10.77
CA ILE A 119 5.25 19.23 11.77
C ILE A 119 5.08 19.78 13.19
N GLY A 120 5.37 21.07 13.44
CA GLY A 120 5.15 21.72 14.73
C GLY A 120 3.67 21.71 15.14
N GLN A 121 2.75 22.00 14.23
CA GLN A 121 1.31 21.95 14.48
C GLN A 121 0.83 20.53 14.80
N ILE A 122 1.28 19.53 14.04
CA ILE A 122 0.96 18.13 14.28
C ILE A 122 1.48 17.70 15.66
N SER A 123 2.74 18.03 15.97
CA SER A 123 3.37 17.71 17.26
C SER A 123 2.61 18.32 18.45
N GLY A 124 2.09 19.55 18.29
CA GLY A 124 1.28 20.20 19.30
C GLY A 124 -0.09 19.54 19.56
N ALA A 125 -0.58 18.77 18.60
CA ALA A 125 -1.84 18.01 18.72
C ALA A 125 -1.63 16.58 19.25
N LEU A 126 -0.39 16.09 19.29
CA LEU A 126 -0.07 14.77 19.82
C LEU A 126 -0.10 14.75 21.35
N LEU A 127 -0.48 13.61 21.91
CA LEU A 127 -0.39 13.40 23.36
C LEU A 127 1.09 13.39 23.79
N PRO A 128 1.42 13.95 24.97
CA PRO A 128 2.73 13.75 25.56
C PRO A 128 3.04 12.24 25.68
N TRP A 129 4.28 11.85 25.38
CA TRP A 129 4.72 10.44 25.49
C TRP A 129 3.96 9.49 24.57
N ASN A 130 3.51 9.97 23.41
CA ASN A 130 2.78 9.17 22.39
C ASN A 130 3.53 7.95 21.88
N VAL A 131 4.85 7.88 22.08
CA VAL A 131 5.70 6.72 21.79
C VAL A 131 6.37 6.23 23.07
N GLY A 132 6.21 4.95 23.39
CA GLY A 132 6.83 4.34 24.55
C GLY A 132 8.34 4.09 24.33
N THR A 133 9.07 3.89 25.43
CA THR A 133 10.53 3.67 25.41
C THR A 133 10.92 2.42 24.63
N ILE A 134 10.19 1.29 24.79
CA ILE A 134 10.49 0.03 24.08
C ILE A 134 10.34 0.22 22.56
N PRO A 135 9.23 0.75 22.02
CA PRO A 135 9.14 1.09 20.59
C PRO A 135 10.26 1.99 20.08
N MET A 136 10.72 2.97 20.86
CA MET A 136 11.82 3.85 20.44
C MET A 136 13.14 3.08 20.27
N TRP A 137 13.51 2.24 21.24
CA TRP A 137 14.74 1.42 21.13
C TRP A 137 14.64 0.38 20.01
N ALA A 138 13.47 -0.26 19.84
CA ALA A 138 13.23 -1.18 18.72
C ALA A 138 13.33 -0.46 17.36
N ALA A 139 12.79 0.76 17.25
CA ALA A 139 12.88 1.57 16.04
C ALA A 139 14.33 1.94 15.73
N LEU A 140 15.11 2.38 16.74
CA LEU A 140 16.52 2.74 16.56
C LEU A 140 17.31 1.54 16.04
N ALA A 141 17.21 0.39 16.72
CA ALA A 141 17.90 -0.82 16.32
C ALA A 141 17.51 -1.28 14.89
N ALA A 142 16.22 -1.20 14.54
CA ALA A 142 15.76 -1.58 13.21
C ALA A 142 16.21 -0.62 12.09
N LEU A 143 16.36 0.67 12.39
CA LEU A 143 16.88 1.66 11.44
C LEU A 143 18.40 1.52 11.24
N GLU A 144 19.12 1.03 12.23
CA GLU A 144 20.56 0.71 12.14
C GLU A 144 20.83 -0.61 11.43
N ASP A 145 19.86 -1.55 11.40
CA ASP A 145 19.95 -2.86 10.72
C ASP A 145 19.66 -2.73 9.21
N VAL A 146 20.54 -2.03 8.51
CA VAL A 146 20.39 -1.77 7.06
C VAL A 146 20.48 -3.08 6.25
N GLU A 147 21.40 -3.97 6.60
CA GLU A 147 21.61 -5.25 5.92
C GLU A 147 20.38 -6.16 6.08
N GLY A 148 19.85 -6.31 7.29
CA GLY A 148 18.66 -7.11 7.53
C GLY A 148 17.40 -6.50 6.88
N LEU A 149 17.30 -5.18 6.74
CA LEU A 149 16.25 -4.56 5.96
C LEU A 149 16.36 -4.94 4.47
N GLN A 150 17.56 -4.85 3.91
CA GLN A 150 17.82 -5.20 2.51
C GLN A 150 17.49 -6.66 2.23
N GLU A 151 17.92 -7.58 3.07
CA GLU A 151 17.59 -9.01 2.96
C GLU A 151 16.07 -9.26 2.95
N ARG A 152 15.32 -8.61 3.84
CA ARG A 152 13.86 -8.73 3.91
C ARG A 152 13.17 -8.18 2.66
N VAL A 153 13.67 -7.07 2.12
CA VAL A 153 13.14 -6.47 0.88
C VAL A 153 13.44 -7.36 -0.33
N GLU A 154 14.67 -7.85 -0.47
CA GLU A 154 15.07 -8.75 -1.54
C GLU A 154 14.27 -10.06 -1.50
N PHE A 155 14.11 -10.64 -0.31
CA PHE A 155 13.26 -11.81 -0.11
C PHE A 155 11.83 -11.56 -0.58
N ASN A 156 11.19 -10.49 -0.08
CA ASN A 156 9.83 -10.13 -0.48
C ASN A 156 9.70 -10.00 -2.00
N ASN A 157 10.59 -9.26 -2.64
CA ASN A 157 10.52 -8.99 -4.06
C ASN A 157 10.76 -10.25 -4.91
N SER A 158 11.63 -11.15 -4.42
CA SER A 158 11.83 -12.46 -5.05
C SER A 158 10.59 -13.35 -4.97
N GLU A 159 9.87 -13.31 -3.85
CA GLU A 159 8.63 -14.08 -3.65
C GLU A 159 7.45 -13.48 -4.43
N VAL A 160 7.36 -12.14 -4.55
CA VAL A 160 6.40 -11.49 -5.45
C VAL A 160 6.61 -12.00 -6.87
N LYS A 161 7.84 -11.94 -7.37
CA LYS A 161 8.21 -12.42 -8.71
C LYS A 161 7.87 -13.90 -8.90
N TYR A 162 8.21 -14.75 -7.93
CA TYR A 162 7.88 -16.18 -7.97
C TYR A 162 6.38 -16.43 -8.13
N ILE A 163 5.55 -15.73 -7.37
CA ILE A 163 4.09 -15.88 -7.42
C ILE A 163 3.55 -15.39 -8.76
N GLU A 164 4.01 -14.24 -9.25
CA GLU A 164 3.61 -13.67 -10.54
C GLU A 164 3.96 -14.63 -11.70
N GLU A 165 5.19 -15.14 -11.74
CA GLU A 165 5.64 -16.07 -12.78
C GLU A 165 4.90 -17.41 -12.72
N THR A 166 4.66 -17.92 -11.48
CA THR A 166 4.07 -19.24 -11.32
C THR A 166 2.56 -19.25 -11.61
N LEU A 167 1.85 -18.17 -11.32
CA LEU A 167 0.40 -18.08 -11.57
C LEU A 167 0.04 -17.41 -12.90
N GLY A 168 1.01 -16.81 -13.58
CA GLY A 168 0.80 -16.03 -14.81
C GLY A 168 0.24 -16.81 -16.01
N ASP A 169 0.31 -18.15 -16.00
CA ASP A 169 -0.24 -19.03 -17.02
C ASP A 169 -1.72 -19.40 -16.80
N ILE A 170 -2.33 -19.01 -15.66
CA ILE A 170 -3.73 -19.28 -15.38
C ILE A 170 -4.61 -18.37 -16.25
N ALA A 171 -5.28 -18.97 -17.22
CA ALA A 171 -6.14 -18.24 -18.15
C ALA A 171 -7.27 -17.51 -17.42
N GLY A 172 -7.39 -16.20 -17.66
CA GLY A 172 -8.42 -15.35 -17.07
C GLY A 172 -8.12 -14.80 -15.67
N LEU A 173 -7.05 -15.25 -15.00
CA LEU A 173 -6.55 -14.63 -13.77
C LEU A 173 -5.69 -13.42 -14.15
N THR A 174 -5.99 -12.25 -13.57
CA THR A 174 -5.13 -11.07 -13.67
C THR A 174 -4.35 -10.90 -12.38
N ILE A 175 -3.04 -10.75 -12.47
CA ILE A 175 -2.14 -10.52 -11.34
C ILE A 175 -1.57 -9.12 -11.50
N PHE A 176 -1.74 -8.27 -10.50
CA PHE A 176 -1.23 -6.91 -10.54
C PHE A 176 0.17 -6.88 -9.93
N HIS A 177 1.15 -6.40 -10.71
CA HIS A 177 2.51 -6.24 -10.22
C HIS A 177 2.55 -5.35 -8.97
N SER A 178 3.24 -5.82 -7.93
CA SER A 178 3.22 -5.16 -6.64
C SER A 178 4.60 -4.75 -6.16
N HIS A 179 4.70 -3.52 -5.68
CA HIS A 179 5.84 -2.95 -4.99
C HIS A 179 5.61 -2.91 -3.46
N ALA A 180 4.88 -3.90 -2.94
CA ALA A 180 4.57 -4.02 -1.52
C ALA A 180 4.73 -5.48 -1.06
N ASN A 181 4.33 -5.78 0.18
CA ASN A 181 4.36 -7.15 0.70
C ASN A 181 3.04 -7.90 0.50
N TYR A 182 2.33 -7.60 -0.57
CA TYR A 182 1.10 -8.29 -1.00
C TYR A 182 0.95 -8.16 -2.51
N ILE A 183 0.09 -9.00 -3.07
CA ILE A 183 -0.30 -8.98 -4.47
C ILE A 183 -1.82 -8.90 -4.54
N LEU A 184 -2.35 -8.01 -5.38
CA LEU A 184 -3.75 -7.97 -5.75
C LEU A 184 -3.98 -8.88 -6.95
N LEU A 185 -5.05 -9.67 -6.93
CA LEU A 185 -5.43 -10.54 -8.01
C LEU A 185 -6.91 -10.32 -8.38
N ASP A 186 -7.24 -10.47 -9.66
CA ASP A 186 -8.62 -10.44 -10.17
C ASP A 186 -8.94 -11.74 -10.91
N GLY A 187 -9.80 -12.54 -10.30
CA GLY A 187 -10.30 -13.80 -10.87
C GLY A 187 -11.49 -13.65 -11.82
N LYS A 188 -11.96 -12.42 -12.10
CA LYS A 188 -13.16 -12.19 -12.91
C LYS A 188 -13.11 -12.86 -14.28
N GLY A 189 -11.97 -12.83 -14.94
CA GLY A 189 -11.79 -13.46 -16.27
C GLY A 189 -11.87 -14.97 -16.26
N THR A 190 -11.79 -15.63 -15.10
CA THR A 190 -11.99 -17.08 -14.93
C THR A 190 -13.47 -17.46 -14.71
N GLY A 191 -14.34 -16.47 -14.53
CA GLY A 191 -15.73 -16.67 -14.13
C GLY A 191 -15.94 -16.94 -12.63
N LYS A 192 -14.86 -16.93 -11.81
CA LYS A 192 -14.92 -17.20 -10.35
C LYS A 192 -14.81 -15.92 -9.55
N LYS A 193 -15.47 -15.87 -8.39
CA LYS A 193 -15.46 -14.70 -7.50
C LYS A 193 -14.25 -14.74 -6.56
N GLY A 194 -13.72 -13.57 -6.23
CA GLY A 194 -12.62 -13.44 -5.27
C GLY A 194 -13.01 -13.94 -3.86
N GLN A 195 -14.27 -13.74 -3.45
CA GLN A 195 -14.77 -14.26 -2.18
C GLN A 195 -14.76 -15.80 -2.12
N ASP A 196 -15.08 -16.48 -3.25
CA ASP A 196 -15.05 -17.94 -3.31
C ASP A 196 -13.61 -18.47 -3.19
N MET A 197 -12.63 -17.76 -3.80
CA MET A 197 -11.20 -18.06 -3.62
C MET A 197 -10.78 -17.91 -2.16
N VAL A 198 -11.21 -16.83 -1.50
CA VAL A 198 -10.90 -16.58 -0.08
C VAL A 198 -11.48 -17.70 0.80
N ASN A 199 -12.72 -18.09 0.56
CA ASN A 199 -13.37 -19.17 1.32
C ASN A 199 -12.66 -20.52 1.09
N TYR A 200 -12.31 -20.83 -0.17
CA TYR A 200 -11.60 -22.05 -0.53
C TYR A 200 -10.21 -22.14 0.12
N ALA A 201 -9.49 -21.01 0.18
CA ALA A 201 -8.20 -20.91 0.85
C ALA A 201 -8.35 -21.09 2.37
N GLN A 202 -9.38 -20.48 2.97
CA GLN A 202 -9.63 -20.58 4.40
C GLN A 202 -9.88 -22.03 4.86
N GLU A 203 -10.61 -22.82 4.08
CA GLU A 203 -10.82 -24.25 4.34
C GLU A 203 -9.52 -25.07 4.33
N ARG A 204 -8.45 -24.50 3.73
CA ARG A 204 -7.10 -25.11 3.62
C ARG A 204 -6.07 -24.45 4.54
N GLY A 205 -6.54 -23.64 5.51
CA GLY A 205 -5.70 -23.01 6.51
C GLY A 205 -4.97 -21.73 6.04
N LEU A 206 -5.34 -21.19 4.87
CA LEU A 206 -4.79 -19.92 4.36
C LEU A 206 -5.82 -18.79 4.48
N ILE A 207 -5.38 -17.63 4.93
CA ILE A 207 -6.23 -16.44 5.09
C ILE A 207 -5.86 -15.41 4.04
N PHE A 208 -6.67 -15.31 2.98
CA PHE A 208 -6.58 -14.24 2.00
C PHE A 208 -7.60 -13.15 2.34
N ARG A 209 -7.46 -11.98 1.71
CA ARG A 209 -8.35 -10.85 1.95
C ARG A 209 -9.22 -10.57 0.72
N PRO A 210 -10.56 -10.57 0.85
CA PRO A 210 -11.43 -10.12 -0.23
C PRO A 210 -11.30 -8.61 -0.40
N GLU A 211 -11.29 -8.12 -1.65
CA GLU A 211 -11.23 -6.70 -1.97
C GLU A 211 -12.39 -6.29 -2.93
N THR A 212 -13.43 -7.11 -3.00
CA THR A 212 -14.53 -7.00 -3.94
C THR A 212 -15.36 -5.73 -3.81
N GLU A 213 -15.55 -5.23 -2.59
CA GLU A 213 -16.40 -4.07 -2.34
C GLU A 213 -15.79 -2.73 -2.81
N LYS A 214 -14.47 -2.66 -2.96
CA LYS A 214 -13.77 -1.40 -3.18
C LYS A 214 -13.57 -1.02 -4.65
N TYR A 215 -13.53 -2.01 -5.54
CA TYR A 215 -13.07 -1.81 -6.94
C TYR A 215 -14.12 -2.18 -7.99
N GLY A 216 -15.36 -2.43 -7.58
CA GLY A 216 -16.46 -2.70 -8.51
C GLY A 216 -16.34 -4.03 -9.28
N SER A 217 -15.43 -4.91 -8.90
CA SER A 217 -15.30 -6.25 -9.45
C SER A 217 -15.40 -7.31 -8.35
N GLU A 218 -16.28 -8.28 -8.53
CA GLU A 218 -16.41 -9.41 -7.63
C GLU A 218 -15.23 -10.39 -7.67
N GLY A 219 -14.27 -10.18 -8.58
CA GLY A 219 -13.08 -11.03 -8.76
C GLY A 219 -11.89 -10.68 -7.86
N PHE A 220 -11.85 -9.49 -7.25
CA PHE A 220 -10.70 -9.00 -6.51
C PHE A 220 -10.50 -9.65 -5.15
N TRP A 221 -9.25 -10.05 -4.90
CA TRP A 221 -8.77 -10.51 -3.60
C TRP A 221 -7.27 -10.26 -3.49
N ARG A 222 -6.73 -10.29 -2.26
CA ARG A 222 -5.34 -9.96 -1.97
C ARG A 222 -4.64 -11.07 -1.21
N LEU A 223 -3.44 -11.43 -1.68
CA LEU A 223 -2.49 -12.31 -1.04
C LEU A 223 -1.40 -11.47 -0.35
N THR A 224 -1.10 -11.74 0.91
CA THR A 224 0.09 -11.19 1.60
C THR A 224 1.26 -12.14 1.41
N ILE A 225 2.44 -11.60 1.15
CA ILE A 225 3.69 -12.39 1.02
C ILE A 225 4.05 -12.96 2.40
N GLY A 226 4.18 -14.26 2.49
CA GLY A 226 4.56 -15.02 3.67
C GLY A 226 5.96 -15.61 3.55
N SER A 227 6.25 -16.66 4.33
CA SER A 227 7.45 -17.48 4.18
C SER A 227 7.45 -18.25 2.84
N LYS A 228 8.60 -18.84 2.47
CA LYS A 228 8.66 -19.65 1.25
C LYS A 228 7.63 -20.77 1.25
N GLU A 229 7.50 -21.46 2.36
CA GLU A 229 6.56 -22.57 2.54
C GLU A 229 5.12 -22.11 2.37
N GLU A 230 4.75 -21.01 3.03
CA GLU A 230 3.40 -20.43 2.92
C GLU A 230 3.09 -19.97 1.50
N ASN A 231 4.05 -19.34 0.82
CA ASN A 231 3.87 -18.90 -0.58
C ASN A 231 3.71 -20.08 -1.55
N ARG A 232 4.46 -21.18 -1.36
CA ARG A 232 4.30 -22.42 -2.16
C ARG A 232 2.93 -23.05 -1.95
N MET A 233 2.49 -23.14 -0.69
CA MET A 233 1.16 -23.63 -0.34
C MET A 233 0.07 -22.74 -0.95
N ALA A 234 0.22 -21.41 -0.85
CA ALA A 234 -0.71 -20.46 -1.45
C ALA A 234 -0.83 -20.65 -2.97
N VAL A 235 0.29 -20.73 -3.68
CA VAL A 235 0.32 -20.96 -5.13
C VAL A 235 -0.38 -22.29 -5.50
N GLN A 236 -0.12 -23.36 -4.77
CA GLN A 236 -0.79 -24.65 -5.00
C GLN A 236 -2.30 -24.52 -4.85
N VAL A 237 -2.79 -23.95 -3.75
CA VAL A 237 -4.21 -23.77 -3.46
C VAL A 237 -4.89 -22.88 -4.50
N ILE A 238 -4.22 -21.80 -4.95
CA ILE A 238 -4.74 -20.92 -6.00
C ILE A 238 -4.86 -21.67 -7.33
N ARG A 239 -3.85 -22.45 -7.72
CA ARG A 239 -3.91 -23.27 -8.93
C ARG A 239 -5.04 -24.28 -8.88
N GLU A 240 -5.14 -25.06 -7.80
CA GLU A 240 -6.22 -26.03 -7.61
C GLU A 240 -7.59 -25.37 -7.79
N PHE A 241 -7.79 -24.19 -7.21
CA PHE A 241 -9.06 -23.48 -7.33
C PHE A 241 -9.37 -23.03 -8.75
N TYR A 242 -8.41 -22.45 -9.48
CA TYR A 242 -8.69 -21.87 -10.79
C TYR A 242 -8.60 -22.88 -11.93
N THR A 243 -8.00 -24.07 -11.74
CA THR A 243 -7.89 -25.11 -12.77
C THR A 243 -8.88 -26.26 -12.58
N SER A 244 -9.62 -26.28 -11.47
CA SER A 244 -10.77 -27.17 -11.23
C SER A 244 -12.05 -26.52 -11.82
#